data_84bc3f44e48a9032dfcd43a9d53a14b6
#
_entry.id   84bc3f44e48a9032dfcd43a9d53a14b6
#
_cell.length_a   1.000
_cell.length_b   1.000
_cell.length_c   1.000
_cell.angle_alpha   90.00
_cell.angle_beta   90.00
_cell.angle_gamma   90.00
#
_symmetry.space_group_name_H-M   'P 1'
#
loop_
_entity.id
_entity.type
_entity.pdbx_description
1 polymer ?
#
loop_
_entity_poly.entity_id
_entity_poly.type
_entity_poly.pdbx_seq_one_letter_code
_entity_poly.pdbx_strand_id
1 'polypeptide(L)'
;MRKYVYSLTILFLVVSMLMSFASCSRADQIYVDKSQSYFSDYEVEDDKVFIKCHITIENTFEDEKTVTLSAILPEDVTNGLLKNETIKALKEDGSEMEFVLLPNTSNSFDVVFVGKYAGTNQKANRFLPEINIEIVE
;
A
#
# COMPACT_ATOMS: atom_id res chain seq x y z
N MET A 1 -31.24 49.26 22.76
CA MET A 1 -31.46 48.05 21.97
C MET A 1 -30.51 47.88 20.78
N ARG A 2 -30.23 48.89 19.96
CA ARG A 2 -29.31 48.72 18.80
C ARG A 2 -27.87 48.28 19.15
N LYS A 3 -27.32 48.69 20.29
CA LYS A 3 -25.95 48.32 20.69
C LYS A 3 -25.77 46.83 21.02
N TYR A 4 -26.80 46.18 21.53
CA TYR A 4 -26.74 44.74 21.85
C TYR A 4 -26.89 43.84 20.64
N VAL A 5 -27.60 44.31 19.60
CA VAL A 5 -27.76 43.56 18.34
C VAL A 5 -26.44 43.48 17.59
N TYR A 6 -25.65 44.55 17.56
CA TYR A 6 -24.31 44.51 16.92
C TYR A 6 -23.32 43.64 17.70
N SER A 7 -23.41 43.64 19.03
CA SER A 7 -22.55 42.79 19.86
C SER A 7 -22.85 41.30 19.65
N LEU A 8 -24.13 40.94 19.51
CA LEU A 8 -24.56 39.56 19.29
C LEU A 8 -24.19 39.05 17.89
N THR A 9 -24.29 39.89 16.83
CA THR A 9 -23.91 39.58 15.48
C THR A 9 -22.40 39.39 15.31
N ILE A 10 -21.60 40.22 16.00
CA ILE A 10 -20.13 40.08 15.98
C ILE A 10 -19.70 38.78 16.67
N LEU A 11 -20.33 38.45 17.82
CA LEU A 11 -20.06 37.21 18.52
C LEU A 11 -20.39 35.99 17.66
N PHE A 12 -21.49 36.00 16.92
CA PHE A 12 -21.88 34.90 16.03
C PHE A 12 -20.93 34.75 14.85
N LEU A 13 -20.42 35.85 14.29
CA LEU A 13 -19.42 35.85 13.21
C LEU A 13 -18.06 35.29 13.66
N VAL A 14 -17.63 35.63 14.87
CA VAL A 14 -16.37 35.11 15.45
C VAL A 14 -16.48 33.62 15.73
N VAL A 15 -17.61 33.16 16.26
CA VAL A 15 -17.84 31.71 16.51
C VAL A 15 -17.92 30.93 15.22
N SER A 16 -18.53 31.47 14.15
CA SER A 16 -18.56 30.80 12.85
C SER A 16 -17.18 30.74 12.17
N MET A 17 -16.34 31.75 12.37
CA MET A 17 -14.95 31.72 11.88
C MET A 17 -14.08 30.71 12.63
N LEU A 18 -14.30 30.49 13.91
CA LEU A 18 -13.54 29.50 14.71
C LEU A 18 -13.90 28.05 14.35
N MET A 19 -15.11 27.80 13.84
CA MET A 19 -15.51 26.47 13.40
C MET A 19 -14.93 26.09 12.03
N SER A 20 -14.42 27.06 11.25
CA SER A 20 -13.83 26.79 9.94
C SER A 20 -12.40 26.21 10.00
N PHE A 21 -11.79 26.16 11.17
CA PHE A 21 -10.47 25.58 11.41
C PHE A 21 -10.49 24.16 11.99
N ALA A 22 -11.64 23.49 11.98
CA ALA A 22 -11.68 22.05 12.12
C ALA A 22 -11.12 21.42 10.82
N SER A 23 -9.85 21.66 10.60
CA SER A 23 -9.05 20.95 9.63
C SER A 23 -9.18 19.46 9.96
N CYS A 24 -9.89 18.73 9.13
CA CYS A 24 -9.92 17.28 9.17
C CYS A 24 -8.49 16.84 8.85
N SER A 25 -7.63 16.74 9.86
CA SER A 25 -6.30 16.15 9.70
C SER A 25 -6.54 14.69 9.37
N ARG A 26 -6.39 14.33 8.09
CA ARG A 26 -6.28 12.93 7.71
C ARG A 26 -5.10 12.37 8.48
N ALA A 27 -5.32 11.27 9.19
CA ALA A 27 -4.23 10.56 9.82
C ALA A 27 -3.22 10.17 8.73
N ASP A 28 -1.93 10.37 9.01
CA ASP A 28 -0.85 9.95 8.12
C ASP A 28 -0.92 8.44 7.92
N GLN A 29 -0.71 7.98 6.70
CA GLN A 29 -0.84 6.58 6.34
C GLN A 29 0.05 6.20 5.16
N ILE A 30 0.31 4.90 5.06
CA ILE A 30 0.93 4.26 3.90
C ILE A 30 -0.08 3.26 3.35
N TYR A 31 -0.34 3.33 2.05
CA TYR A 31 -1.27 2.42 1.38
C TYR A 31 -0.93 2.21 -0.09
N VAL A 32 -1.38 1.07 -0.64
CA VAL A 32 -1.23 0.76 -2.06
C VAL A 32 -2.30 1.51 -2.86
N ASP A 33 -1.87 2.28 -3.85
CA ASP A 33 -2.79 2.82 -4.86
C ASP A 33 -3.13 1.72 -5.88
N LYS A 34 -4.29 1.10 -5.68
CA LYS A 34 -4.77 0.02 -6.54
C LYS A 34 -5.09 0.46 -7.96
N SER A 35 -5.32 1.74 -8.19
CA SER A 35 -5.62 2.28 -9.53
C SER A 35 -4.37 2.37 -10.41
N GLN A 36 -3.20 2.48 -9.79
CA GLN A 36 -1.90 2.58 -10.45
C GLN A 36 -1.03 1.33 -10.25
N SER A 37 -1.55 0.31 -9.58
CA SER A 37 -0.85 -0.94 -9.34
C SER A 37 -1.48 -2.08 -10.14
N TYR A 38 -0.65 -2.97 -10.67
CA TYR A 38 -1.14 -4.09 -11.48
C TYR A 38 -0.20 -5.30 -11.41
N PHE A 39 -0.77 -6.47 -11.67
CA PHE A 39 -0.03 -7.68 -11.92
C PHE A 39 0.62 -7.60 -13.31
N SER A 40 1.92 -7.88 -13.41
CA SER A 40 2.67 -7.85 -14.68
C SER A 40 2.80 -9.24 -15.30
N ASP A 41 3.39 -10.17 -14.57
CA ASP A 41 3.73 -11.50 -15.08
C ASP A 41 4.03 -12.48 -13.93
N TYR A 42 4.13 -13.77 -14.26
CA TYR A 42 4.68 -14.76 -13.34
C TYR A 42 5.53 -15.78 -14.09
N GLU A 43 6.53 -16.30 -13.40
CA GLU A 43 7.43 -17.35 -13.90
C GLU A 43 7.56 -18.46 -12.88
N VAL A 44 7.72 -19.67 -13.37
CA VAL A 44 8.10 -20.83 -12.57
C VAL A 44 9.46 -21.28 -13.05
N GLU A 45 10.45 -21.21 -12.16
CA GLU A 45 11.81 -21.63 -12.46
C GLU A 45 12.33 -22.47 -11.30
N ASP A 46 12.86 -23.65 -11.62
CA ASP A 46 13.28 -24.65 -10.65
C ASP A 46 12.15 -25.01 -9.68
N ASP A 47 12.30 -24.68 -8.40
CA ASP A 47 11.33 -24.96 -7.33
C ASP A 47 10.67 -23.66 -6.80
N LYS A 48 10.73 -22.59 -7.58
CA LYS A 48 10.26 -21.26 -7.19
C LYS A 48 9.24 -20.71 -8.18
N VAL A 49 8.35 -19.90 -7.62
CA VAL A 49 7.40 -19.06 -8.37
C VAL A 49 7.76 -17.60 -8.14
N PHE A 50 7.92 -16.84 -9.22
CA PHE A 50 8.19 -15.42 -9.21
C PHE A 50 6.93 -14.68 -9.67
N ILE A 51 6.31 -13.92 -8.80
CA ILE A 51 5.14 -13.09 -9.10
C ILE A 51 5.61 -11.65 -9.27
N LYS A 52 5.46 -11.11 -10.48
CA LYS A 52 5.91 -9.76 -10.84
C LYS A 52 4.73 -8.79 -10.83
N CYS A 53 4.86 -7.71 -10.09
CA CYS A 53 3.84 -6.66 -9.98
C CYS A 53 4.47 -5.28 -10.10
N HIS A 54 3.74 -4.36 -10.73
CA HIS A 54 4.00 -2.94 -10.58
C HIS A 54 3.16 -2.41 -9.42
N ILE A 55 3.79 -1.82 -8.42
CA ILE A 55 3.12 -1.38 -7.19
C ILE A 55 3.42 0.09 -6.93
N THR A 56 2.37 0.87 -6.80
CA THR A 56 2.43 2.27 -6.39
C THR A 56 1.95 2.39 -4.95
N ILE A 57 2.78 2.99 -4.11
CA ILE A 57 2.53 3.18 -2.67
C ILE A 57 2.52 4.66 -2.35
N GLU A 58 1.43 5.11 -1.74
CA GLU A 58 1.30 6.46 -1.20
C GLU A 58 1.90 6.52 0.20
N ASN A 59 2.79 7.47 0.41
CA ASN A 59 3.27 7.84 1.73
C ASN A 59 2.79 9.25 2.06
N THR A 60 1.83 9.38 2.97
CA THR A 60 1.29 10.69 3.38
C THR A 60 2.00 11.27 4.61
N PHE A 61 2.98 10.55 5.17
CA PHE A 61 3.84 11.08 6.23
C PHE A 61 4.75 12.19 5.69
N GLU A 62 5.12 13.11 6.54
CA GLU A 62 6.08 14.18 6.22
C GLU A 62 7.54 13.71 6.20
N ASP A 63 7.80 12.50 6.66
CA ASP A 63 9.11 11.86 6.69
C ASP A 63 9.18 10.64 5.79
N GLU A 64 10.40 10.28 5.40
CA GLU A 64 10.71 9.06 4.66
C GLU A 64 10.38 7.83 5.50
N LYS A 65 9.87 6.79 4.86
CA LYS A 65 9.60 5.49 5.50
C LYS A 65 10.27 4.37 4.71
N THR A 66 10.79 3.39 5.42
CA THR A 66 11.26 2.14 4.83
C THR A 66 10.25 1.04 5.11
N VAL A 67 9.90 0.28 4.09
CA VAL A 67 8.91 -0.79 4.18
C VAL A 67 9.40 -2.08 3.54
N THR A 68 8.87 -3.21 3.98
CA THR A 68 8.91 -4.49 3.28
C THR A 68 7.53 -4.84 2.75
N LEU A 69 7.47 -5.64 1.69
CA LEU A 69 6.24 -6.01 1.02
C LEU A 69 6.06 -7.52 0.98
N SER A 70 4.84 -7.97 1.21
CA SER A 70 4.42 -9.34 0.95
C SER A 70 3.11 -9.40 0.16
N ALA A 71 2.94 -10.43 -0.64
CA ALA A 71 1.72 -10.68 -1.40
C ALA A 71 0.96 -11.85 -0.80
N ILE A 72 -0.37 -11.73 -0.73
CA ILE A 72 -1.29 -12.75 -0.19
C ILE A 72 -2.05 -13.35 -1.37
N LEU A 73 -1.87 -14.64 -1.60
CA LEU A 73 -2.33 -15.38 -2.79
C LEU A 73 -2.99 -16.72 -2.41
N PRO A 74 -4.11 -16.71 -1.70
CA PRO A 74 -4.76 -17.95 -1.23
C PRO A 74 -5.26 -18.82 -2.39
N GLU A 75 -5.69 -18.23 -3.50
CA GLU A 75 -6.12 -18.97 -4.68
C GLU A 75 -4.99 -19.77 -5.33
N ASP A 76 -3.76 -19.23 -5.29
CA ASP A 76 -2.58 -19.90 -5.84
C ASP A 76 -2.14 -21.11 -5.00
N VAL A 77 -2.45 -21.12 -3.71
CA VAL A 77 -2.30 -22.31 -2.88
C VAL A 77 -3.37 -23.36 -3.22
N THR A 78 -4.61 -22.93 -3.35
CA THR A 78 -5.74 -23.82 -3.72
C THR A 78 -5.53 -24.45 -5.11
N ASN A 79 -4.98 -23.70 -6.07
CA ASN A 79 -4.67 -24.16 -7.42
C ASN A 79 -3.42 -25.05 -7.50
N GLY A 80 -2.65 -25.14 -6.43
CA GLY A 80 -1.42 -25.94 -6.37
C GLY A 80 -0.20 -25.28 -6.99
N LEU A 81 -0.23 -23.98 -7.25
CA LEU A 81 0.92 -23.23 -7.75
C LEU A 81 1.92 -22.94 -6.61
N LEU A 82 1.42 -22.43 -5.48
CA LEU A 82 2.21 -22.05 -4.32
C LEU A 82 2.01 -22.98 -3.13
N LYS A 83 3.08 -23.21 -2.36
CA LYS A 83 3.00 -23.93 -1.09
C LYS A 83 2.46 -23.06 0.05
N ASN A 84 2.69 -21.77 0.01
CA ASN A 84 2.31 -20.80 1.05
C ASN A 84 1.50 -19.66 0.43
N GLU A 85 0.47 -19.21 1.13
CA GLU A 85 -0.39 -18.13 0.62
C GLU A 85 0.27 -16.74 0.72
N THR A 86 1.18 -16.54 1.69
CA THR A 86 1.93 -15.30 1.84
C THR A 86 3.36 -15.49 1.35
N ILE A 87 3.76 -14.67 0.40
CA ILE A 87 5.10 -14.66 -0.16
C ILE A 87 5.70 -13.25 -0.11
N LYS A 88 7.02 -13.16 0.05
CA LYS A 88 7.72 -11.90 0.28
C LYS A 88 8.44 -11.41 -0.97
N ALA A 89 8.61 -10.09 -1.07
CA ALA A 89 9.55 -9.51 -1.99
C ALA A 89 10.98 -9.77 -1.49
N LEU A 90 11.77 -10.49 -2.29
CA LEU A 90 13.12 -10.91 -1.92
C LEU A 90 14.16 -10.33 -2.88
N LYS A 91 15.36 -10.10 -2.35
CA LYS A 91 16.57 -9.85 -3.13
C LYS A 91 17.11 -11.18 -3.71
N GLU A 92 18.08 -11.07 -4.61
CA GLU A 92 18.74 -12.25 -5.22
C GLU A 92 19.42 -13.17 -4.18
N ASP A 93 19.89 -12.61 -3.08
CA ASP A 93 20.50 -13.37 -1.96
C ASP A 93 19.47 -14.06 -1.04
N GLY A 94 18.16 -13.87 -1.30
CA GLY A 94 17.05 -14.43 -0.52
C GLY A 94 16.65 -13.62 0.72
N SER A 95 17.31 -12.49 1.01
CA SER A 95 16.88 -11.57 2.06
C SER A 95 15.66 -10.75 1.64
N GLU A 96 14.91 -10.24 2.61
CA GLU A 96 13.77 -9.36 2.32
C GLU A 96 14.22 -8.08 1.63
N MET A 97 13.47 -7.68 0.62
CA MET A 97 13.71 -6.42 -0.09
C MET A 97 13.05 -5.28 0.66
N GLU A 98 13.82 -4.23 0.93
CA GLU A 98 13.34 -3.00 1.54
C GLU A 98 13.10 -1.94 0.47
N PHE A 99 12.02 -1.18 0.64
CA PHE A 99 11.60 -0.10 -0.26
C PHE A 99 11.57 1.21 0.52
N VAL A 100 12.23 2.22 0.00
CA VAL A 100 12.25 3.55 0.59
C VAL A 100 11.13 4.38 -0.04
N LEU A 101 10.23 4.88 0.80
CA LEU A 101 9.11 5.72 0.42
C LEU A 101 9.42 7.17 0.75
N LEU A 102 9.56 7.99 -0.27
CA LEU A 102 9.75 9.43 -0.11
C LEU A 102 8.52 10.07 0.54
N PRO A 103 8.68 11.14 1.33
CA PRO A 103 7.59 11.76 2.06
C PRO A 103 6.59 12.46 1.14
N ASN A 104 5.31 12.48 1.54
CA ASN A 104 4.22 13.20 0.89
C ASN A 104 4.12 12.96 -0.63
N THR A 105 4.34 11.72 -1.09
CA THR A 105 4.32 11.42 -2.52
C THR A 105 3.98 9.96 -2.81
N SER A 106 3.63 9.71 -4.07
CA SER A 106 3.49 8.37 -4.65
C SER A 106 4.87 7.82 -5.00
N ASN A 107 5.11 6.56 -4.63
CA ASN A 107 6.34 5.83 -4.93
C ASN A 107 5.99 4.56 -5.71
N SER A 108 6.56 4.37 -6.90
CA SER A 108 6.27 3.22 -7.75
C SER A 108 7.48 2.30 -7.89
N PHE A 109 7.22 1.00 -7.81
CA PHE A 109 8.25 -0.04 -7.87
C PHE A 109 7.79 -1.21 -8.73
N ASP A 110 8.74 -1.82 -9.44
CA ASP A 110 8.57 -3.15 -10.02
C ASP A 110 9.05 -4.17 -8.99
N VAL A 111 8.12 -4.97 -8.48
CA VAL A 111 8.33 -5.86 -7.33
C VAL A 111 8.23 -7.31 -7.78
N VAL A 112 9.13 -8.14 -7.31
CA VAL A 112 9.11 -9.59 -7.51
C VAL A 112 8.91 -10.29 -6.17
N PHE A 113 7.76 -10.93 -6.02
CA PHE A 113 7.48 -11.80 -4.88
C PHE A 113 7.92 -13.22 -5.20
N VAL A 114 8.57 -13.88 -4.25
CA VAL A 114 9.15 -15.22 -4.46
C VAL A 114 8.50 -16.23 -3.51
N GLY A 115 7.91 -17.26 -4.08
CA GLY A 115 7.29 -18.36 -3.35
C GLY A 115 7.84 -19.72 -3.76
N LYS A 116 7.50 -20.74 -2.96
CA LYS A 116 7.83 -22.15 -3.30
C LYS A 116 6.77 -22.73 -4.22
N TYR A 117 7.22 -23.38 -5.28
CA TYR A 117 6.36 -24.07 -6.23
C TYR A 117 5.74 -25.33 -5.63
N ALA A 118 4.43 -25.51 -5.82
CA ALA A 118 3.69 -26.65 -5.28
C ALA A 118 3.47 -27.78 -6.30
N GLY A 119 3.87 -27.60 -7.56
CA GLY A 119 3.86 -28.64 -8.58
C GLY A 119 2.80 -28.50 -9.68
N THR A 120 1.84 -27.60 -9.54
CA THR A 120 0.79 -27.37 -10.55
C THR A 120 0.89 -25.96 -11.11
N ASN A 121 1.12 -25.85 -12.42
CA ASN A 121 1.18 -24.57 -13.13
C ASN A 121 -0.06 -24.43 -14.01
N GLN A 122 -1.14 -23.85 -13.48
CA GLN A 122 -2.34 -23.54 -14.23
C GLN A 122 -2.30 -22.09 -14.72
N LYS A 123 -2.57 -21.91 -16.02
CA LYS A 123 -2.80 -20.58 -16.59
C LYS A 123 -4.19 -20.10 -16.14
N ALA A 124 -4.23 -19.20 -15.19
CA ALA A 124 -5.44 -18.50 -14.76
C ALA A 124 -5.32 -17.01 -15.07
N ASN A 125 -6.47 -16.33 -15.22
CA ASN A 125 -6.47 -14.87 -15.24
C ASN A 125 -5.99 -14.39 -13.88
N ARG A 126 -4.97 -13.55 -13.88
CA ARG A 126 -4.35 -13.05 -12.66
C ARG A 126 -4.65 -11.58 -12.47
N PHE A 127 -4.91 -11.24 -11.25
CA PHE A 127 -5.12 -9.87 -10.80
C PHE A 127 -4.02 -9.48 -9.83
N LEU A 128 -3.93 -8.19 -9.53
CA LEU A 128 -3.08 -7.71 -8.46
C LEU A 128 -3.43 -8.44 -7.16
N PRO A 129 -2.47 -9.13 -6.51
CA PRO A 129 -2.71 -9.75 -5.21
C PRO A 129 -2.97 -8.69 -4.13
N GLU A 130 -3.50 -9.12 -3.01
CA GLU A 130 -3.50 -8.29 -1.81
C GLU A 130 -2.06 -8.09 -1.34
N ILE A 131 -1.65 -6.83 -1.16
CA ILE A 131 -0.30 -6.46 -0.75
C ILE A 131 -0.33 -6.03 0.71
N ASN A 132 0.47 -6.69 1.52
CA ASN A 132 0.73 -6.30 2.90
C ASN A 132 2.02 -5.48 2.97
N ILE A 133 1.96 -4.36 3.69
CA ILE A 133 3.06 -3.41 3.88
C ILE A 133 3.46 -3.44 5.35
N GLU A 134 4.73 -3.68 5.63
CA GLU A 134 5.29 -3.61 6.98
C GLU A 134 6.35 -2.52 7.04
N ILE A 135 6.20 -1.58 7.99
CA ILE A 135 7.19 -0.52 8.22
C ILE A 135 8.37 -1.12 8.97
N VAL A 136 9.58 -0.88 8.47
CA VAL A 136 10.84 -1.25 9.11
C VAL A 136 11.20 -0.17 10.12
N GLU A 137 11.30 -0.54 11.39
CA GLU A 137 11.72 0.37 12.46
C GLU A 137 13.26 0.39 12.64
#